data_82edf60b948c211f936a98f4a53034c1
#
_entry.id   82edf60b948c211f936a98f4a53034c1
#
_cell.length_a   1.000
_cell.length_b   1.000
_cell.length_c   1.000
_cell.angle_alpha   90.00
_cell.angle_beta   90.00
_cell.angle_gamma   90.00
#
_symmetry.space_group_name_H-M   'P 1'
#
loop_
_entity.id
_entity.type
_entity.pdbx_description
1 polymer ?
#
loop_
_entity_poly.entity_id
_entity_poly.type
_entity_poly.pdbx_seq_one_letter_code
_entity_poly.pdbx_strand_id
1 'polypeptide(L)'
;PSRTVLVVMAGNIPLVGFFDLLCVVTAGHRCLVKMSSKDAVLMSFVIDQLKKIEPDIPVAVYDGTTPFDAVIATGSDNANRYFRSLYAGVKTLLRGNRHSVAVLNGRETSGQLEALSDDIFSYSGLGCRNVSLIFVPRGISLRFASRRMNPKYLNNYRQRKALREMCGDPFFDLGFALLIRQSEFPQALSEVSVVEYDDLSQVAAWLREHDAELQCVVSDCIDHSRRVPFGRSQRPALSDYPDAVDVM
;
A
#
# COMPACT_ATOMS: atom_id res chain seq x y z
N PRO A 1 0.65 31.90 1.92
CA PRO A 1 -0.57 32.02 2.72
C PRO A 1 -1.08 30.64 3.10
N SER A 2 -1.59 30.48 4.35
CA SER A 2 -2.22 29.26 4.81
C SER A 2 -3.45 28.94 3.96
N ARG A 3 -3.65 27.66 3.65
CA ARG A 3 -4.80 27.15 2.88
C ARG A 3 -5.58 26.15 3.74
N THR A 4 -6.84 25.92 3.37
CA THR A 4 -7.65 24.84 3.95
C THR A 4 -7.60 23.65 3.01
N VAL A 5 -7.11 22.50 3.49
CA VAL A 5 -6.97 21.27 2.71
C VAL A 5 -7.90 20.20 3.27
N LEU A 6 -8.75 19.64 2.43
CA LEU A 6 -9.58 18.48 2.76
C LEU A 6 -8.79 17.20 2.54
N VAL A 7 -8.62 16.39 3.59
CA VAL A 7 -8.01 15.06 3.51
C VAL A 7 -9.10 14.00 3.61
N VAL A 8 -9.37 13.31 2.51
CA VAL A 8 -10.32 12.19 2.42
C VAL A 8 -9.56 10.88 2.62
N MET A 9 -9.77 10.26 3.77
CA MET A 9 -8.98 9.12 4.22
C MET A 9 -9.60 7.79 3.81
N ALA A 10 -8.79 6.86 3.28
CA ALA A 10 -9.16 5.47 3.16
C ALA A 10 -9.17 4.77 4.53
N GLY A 11 -9.73 3.57 4.61
CA GLY A 11 -9.81 2.79 5.85
C GLY A 11 -9.63 1.29 5.60
N ASN A 12 -8.76 0.94 4.64
CA ASN A 12 -8.37 -0.44 4.35
C ASN A 12 -7.38 -1.00 5.38
N ILE A 13 -6.50 -0.12 5.91
CA ILE A 13 -5.59 -0.39 7.02
C ILE A 13 -5.68 0.74 8.05
N PRO A 14 -5.26 0.51 9.33
CA PRO A 14 -5.29 1.54 10.36
C PRO A 14 -4.46 2.77 10.01
N LEU A 15 -4.99 3.96 10.29
CA LEU A 15 -4.31 5.25 10.22
C LEU A 15 -3.71 5.62 8.86
N VAL A 16 -4.24 5.10 7.78
CA VAL A 16 -3.70 5.32 6.42
C VAL A 16 -3.65 6.80 6.03
N GLY A 17 -4.59 7.60 6.50
CA GLY A 17 -4.66 9.04 6.23
C GLY A 17 -3.84 9.92 7.19
N PHE A 18 -3.20 9.33 8.21
CA PHE A 18 -2.47 10.11 9.23
C PHE A 18 -1.29 10.87 8.63
N PHE A 19 -0.56 10.26 7.69
CA PHE A 19 0.59 10.90 7.07
C PHE A 19 0.19 12.16 6.27
N ASP A 20 -0.88 12.10 5.50
CA ASP A 20 -1.38 13.27 4.75
C ASP A 20 -1.85 14.39 5.70
N LEU A 21 -2.51 14.04 6.81
CA LEU A 21 -2.85 15.01 7.86
C LEU A 21 -1.58 15.69 8.40
N LEU A 22 -0.56 14.88 8.74
CA LEU A 22 0.71 15.40 9.27
C LEU A 22 1.38 16.36 8.28
N CYS A 23 1.47 15.98 7.00
CA CYS A 23 2.05 16.81 5.94
C CYS A 23 1.30 18.15 5.81
N VAL A 24 -0.04 18.13 5.79
CA VAL A 24 -0.85 19.36 5.67
C VAL A 24 -0.59 20.32 6.83
N VAL A 25 -0.55 19.78 8.06
CA VAL A 25 -0.34 20.61 9.27
C VAL A 25 1.10 21.14 9.35
N THR A 26 2.09 20.29 9.08
CA THR A 26 3.52 20.71 9.11
C THR A 26 3.85 21.71 8.01
N ALA A 27 3.13 21.68 6.87
CA ALA A 27 3.22 22.71 5.84
C ALA A 27 2.53 24.04 6.21
N GLY A 28 1.96 24.18 7.43
CA GLY A 28 1.32 25.39 7.90
C GLY A 28 -0.10 25.60 7.37
N HIS A 29 -0.79 24.53 6.96
CA HIS A 29 -2.14 24.57 6.41
C HIS A 29 -3.17 24.06 7.42
N ARG A 30 -4.43 24.47 7.26
CA ARG A 30 -5.56 23.93 7.99
C ARG A 30 -5.99 22.61 7.36
N CYS A 31 -6.13 21.56 8.17
CA CYS A 31 -6.55 20.23 7.75
C CYS A 31 -8.01 19.96 8.11
N LEU A 32 -8.87 19.76 7.13
CA LEU A 32 -10.19 19.18 7.29
C LEU A 32 -10.13 17.69 7.02
N VAL A 33 -10.57 16.86 7.98
CA VAL A 33 -10.44 15.41 7.89
C VAL A 33 -11.79 14.78 7.61
N LYS A 34 -11.91 14.07 6.48
CA LYS A 34 -13.03 13.18 6.17
C LYS A 34 -12.59 11.74 6.37
N MET A 35 -12.86 11.22 7.57
CA MET A 35 -12.45 9.87 7.98
C MET A 35 -13.28 8.80 7.29
N SER A 36 -12.66 7.64 7.03
CA SER A 36 -13.40 6.43 6.68
C SER A 36 -14.14 5.89 7.91
N SER A 37 -15.38 5.42 7.73
CA SER A 37 -16.14 4.78 8.80
C SER A 37 -15.44 3.56 9.42
N LYS A 38 -14.54 2.92 8.68
CA LYS A 38 -13.78 1.75 9.14
C LYS A 38 -12.62 2.10 10.09
N ASP A 39 -12.13 3.34 10.05
CA ASP A 39 -10.97 3.80 10.83
C ASP A 39 -11.29 5.03 11.69
N ALA A 40 -12.54 5.47 11.73
CA ALA A 40 -12.97 6.71 12.40
C ALA A 40 -12.63 6.70 13.89
N VAL A 41 -12.79 5.59 14.59
CA VAL A 41 -12.52 5.50 16.04
C VAL A 41 -11.05 5.75 16.35
N LEU A 42 -10.16 5.07 15.63
CA LEU A 42 -8.72 5.19 15.86
C LEU A 42 -8.19 6.56 15.41
N MET A 43 -8.65 7.06 14.27
CA MET A 43 -8.24 8.37 13.77
C MET A 43 -8.74 9.50 14.67
N SER A 44 -9.98 9.42 15.19
CA SER A 44 -10.49 10.38 16.18
C SER A 44 -9.64 10.40 17.44
N PHE A 45 -9.30 9.21 17.97
CA PHE A 45 -8.40 9.11 19.13
C PHE A 45 -7.06 9.82 18.88
N VAL A 46 -6.43 9.60 17.70
CA VAL A 46 -5.16 10.24 17.35
C VAL A 46 -5.31 11.75 17.26
N ILE A 47 -6.37 12.26 16.62
CA ILE A 47 -6.64 13.71 16.53
C ILE A 47 -6.83 14.29 17.93
N ASP A 48 -7.54 13.61 18.83
CA ASP A 48 -7.71 14.06 20.20
C ASP A 48 -6.39 14.10 21.00
N GLN A 49 -5.48 13.12 20.76
CA GLN A 49 -4.14 13.19 21.37
C GLN A 49 -3.32 14.36 20.82
N LEU A 50 -3.36 14.63 19.51
CA LEU A 50 -2.70 15.79 18.92
C LEU A 50 -3.21 17.11 19.53
N LYS A 51 -4.52 17.26 19.71
CA LYS A 51 -5.13 18.44 20.34
C LYS A 51 -4.80 18.59 21.82
N LYS A 52 -4.49 17.52 22.54
CA LYS A 52 -3.99 17.60 23.92
C LYS A 52 -2.55 18.11 23.99
N ILE A 53 -1.74 17.76 22.97
CA ILE A 53 -0.33 18.20 22.88
C ILE A 53 -0.27 19.65 22.39
N GLU A 54 -1.05 19.97 21.36
CA GLU A 54 -1.12 21.29 20.76
C GLU A 54 -2.60 21.67 20.59
N PRO A 55 -3.19 22.41 21.57
CA PRO A 55 -4.63 22.76 21.54
C PRO A 55 -5.04 23.56 20.31
N ASP A 56 -4.15 24.37 19.75
CA ASP A 56 -4.39 25.23 18.59
C ASP A 56 -4.05 24.56 17.25
N ILE A 57 -3.77 23.25 17.27
CA ILE A 57 -3.47 22.50 16.03
C ILE A 57 -4.61 22.70 15.01
N PRO A 58 -4.33 23.13 13.76
CA PRO A 58 -5.36 23.49 12.79
C PRO A 58 -6.01 22.25 12.11
N VAL A 59 -6.57 21.36 12.94
CA VAL A 59 -7.24 20.13 12.49
C VAL A 59 -8.69 20.11 12.92
N ALA A 60 -9.60 19.87 11.98
CA ALA A 60 -11.02 19.70 12.25
C ALA A 60 -11.62 18.56 11.45
N VAL A 61 -12.66 17.91 11.99
CA VAL A 61 -13.46 16.95 11.23
C VAL A 61 -14.31 17.70 10.22
N TYR A 62 -14.33 17.23 8.97
CA TYR A 62 -15.12 17.86 7.91
C TYR A 62 -16.62 17.67 8.16
N ASP A 63 -17.34 18.75 8.19
CA ASP A 63 -18.79 18.84 8.47
C ASP A 63 -19.68 18.70 7.22
N GLY A 64 -19.06 18.61 6.04
CA GLY A 64 -19.77 18.56 4.76
C GLY A 64 -20.02 19.93 4.12
N THR A 65 -19.77 21.03 4.81
CA THR A 65 -20.13 22.40 4.37
C THR A 65 -18.95 23.37 4.36
N THR A 66 -17.98 23.19 5.25
CA THR A 66 -16.79 24.08 5.34
C THR A 66 -16.04 24.13 4.02
N PRO A 67 -15.80 25.31 3.42
CA PRO A 67 -15.06 25.45 2.17
C PRO A 67 -13.59 25.08 2.34
N PHE A 68 -12.97 24.60 1.26
CA PHE A 68 -11.56 24.20 1.20
C PHE A 68 -10.94 24.60 -0.15
N ASP A 69 -9.62 24.79 -0.14
CA ASP A 69 -8.84 25.24 -1.30
C ASP A 69 -8.25 24.10 -2.12
N ALA A 70 -8.02 22.96 -1.47
CA ALA A 70 -7.43 21.77 -2.09
C ALA A 70 -7.94 20.48 -1.44
N VAL A 71 -7.79 19.35 -2.14
CA VAL A 71 -8.17 18.02 -1.67
C VAL A 71 -7.01 17.05 -1.83
N ILE A 72 -6.72 16.27 -0.79
CA ILE A 72 -5.93 15.05 -0.88
C ILE A 72 -6.91 13.89 -0.62
N ALA A 73 -7.09 13.01 -1.58
CA ALA A 73 -8.02 11.88 -1.42
C ALA A 73 -7.34 10.55 -1.76
N THR A 74 -7.50 9.58 -0.85
CA THR A 74 -6.98 8.23 -1.01
C THR A 74 -8.14 7.26 -1.21
N GLY A 75 -8.08 6.47 -2.28
CA GLY A 75 -9.12 5.51 -2.60
C GLY A 75 -8.74 4.57 -3.74
N SER A 76 -9.62 3.60 -4.03
CA SER A 76 -9.48 2.76 -5.22
C SER A 76 -9.66 3.59 -6.50
N ASP A 77 -9.31 3.02 -7.66
CA ASP A 77 -9.46 3.70 -8.94
C ASP A 77 -10.92 4.09 -9.23
N ASN A 78 -11.89 3.29 -8.77
CA ASN A 78 -13.30 3.63 -8.83
C ASN A 78 -13.63 4.84 -7.95
N ALA A 79 -13.11 4.88 -6.72
CA ALA A 79 -13.28 6.03 -5.82
C ALA A 79 -12.63 7.27 -6.40
N ASN A 80 -11.45 7.15 -7.01
CA ASN A 80 -10.75 8.26 -7.64
C ASN A 80 -11.49 8.84 -8.85
N ARG A 81 -12.18 8.01 -9.64
CA ARG A 81 -13.08 8.51 -10.70
C ARG A 81 -14.22 9.35 -10.11
N TYR A 82 -14.83 8.89 -9.03
CA TYR A 82 -15.84 9.65 -8.31
C TYR A 82 -15.29 10.95 -7.73
N PHE A 83 -14.10 10.92 -7.10
CA PHE A 83 -13.48 12.12 -6.52
C PHE A 83 -13.11 13.17 -7.59
N ARG A 84 -12.65 12.75 -8.77
CA ARG A 84 -12.41 13.69 -9.88
C ARG A 84 -13.67 14.45 -10.29
N SER A 85 -14.81 13.78 -10.31
CA SER A 85 -16.08 14.43 -10.60
C SER A 85 -16.57 15.31 -9.45
N LEU A 86 -16.49 14.79 -8.21
CA LEU A 86 -16.99 15.48 -7.02
C LEU A 86 -16.22 16.77 -6.72
N TYR A 87 -14.90 16.75 -6.93
CA TYR A 87 -14.00 17.87 -6.63
C TYR A 87 -13.52 18.58 -7.91
N ALA A 88 -14.31 18.51 -8.99
CA ALA A 88 -14.00 19.25 -10.22
C ALA A 88 -13.92 20.75 -9.93
N GLY A 89 -12.83 21.39 -10.37
CA GLY A 89 -12.58 22.82 -10.13
C GLY A 89 -11.79 23.13 -8.85
N VAL A 90 -11.48 22.14 -8.00
CA VAL A 90 -10.60 22.27 -6.85
C VAL A 90 -9.26 21.59 -7.15
N LYS A 91 -8.15 22.13 -6.67
CA LYS A 91 -6.83 21.47 -6.78
C LYS A 91 -6.87 20.14 -6.04
N THR A 92 -6.62 19.03 -6.73
CA THR A 92 -6.73 17.69 -6.16
C THR A 92 -5.44 16.89 -6.29
N LEU A 93 -5.06 16.19 -5.22
CA LEU A 93 -4.11 15.08 -5.23
C LEU A 93 -4.89 13.79 -4.96
N LEU A 94 -4.99 12.93 -5.96
CA LEU A 94 -5.71 11.66 -5.85
C LEU A 94 -4.71 10.51 -5.77
N ARG A 95 -4.73 9.79 -4.66
CA ARG A 95 -3.91 8.59 -4.45
C ARG A 95 -4.71 7.36 -4.84
N GLY A 96 -4.22 6.64 -5.85
CA GLY A 96 -4.82 5.41 -6.38
C GLY A 96 -4.21 4.14 -5.80
N ASN A 97 -4.53 3.03 -6.44
CA ASN A 97 -3.90 1.76 -6.14
C ASN A 97 -2.42 1.80 -6.53
N ARG A 98 -1.58 1.34 -5.63
CA ARG A 98 -0.15 1.10 -5.86
C ARG A 98 0.19 -0.29 -5.36
N HIS A 99 1.25 -0.84 -5.93
CA HIS A 99 1.75 -2.17 -5.60
C HIS A 99 3.19 -2.10 -5.12
N SER A 100 3.59 -3.07 -4.33
CA SER A 100 4.99 -3.26 -3.99
C SER A 100 5.48 -4.60 -4.51
N VAL A 101 6.74 -4.64 -4.88
CA VAL A 101 7.37 -5.82 -5.44
C VAL A 101 8.60 -6.22 -4.62
N ALA A 102 8.99 -7.49 -4.70
CA ALA A 102 10.28 -7.93 -4.18
C ALA A 102 11.15 -8.46 -5.32
N VAL A 103 12.46 -8.24 -5.22
CA VAL A 103 13.44 -8.80 -6.15
C VAL A 103 14.47 -9.58 -5.35
N LEU A 104 14.49 -10.89 -5.53
CA LEU A 104 15.37 -11.83 -4.87
C LEU A 104 16.52 -12.22 -5.80
N ASN A 105 17.67 -12.55 -5.22
CA ASN A 105 18.83 -13.06 -5.97
C ASN A 105 19.08 -14.57 -5.77
N GLY A 106 18.23 -15.25 -4.99
CA GLY A 106 18.34 -16.68 -4.69
C GLY A 106 19.34 -17.02 -3.60
N ARG A 107 19.89 -16.01 -2.90
CA ARG A 107 20.86 -16.18 -1.79
C ARG A 107 20.32 -15.61 -0.47
N GLU A 108 19.02 -15.33 -0.43
CA GLU A 108 18.39 -14.79 0.76
C GLU A 108 18.50 -15.75 1.92
N THR A 109 18.87 -15.23 3.06
CA THR A 109 18.87 -15.98 4.33
C THR A 109 17.45 -16.29 4.78
N SER A 110 17.28 -17.29 5.65
CA SER A 110 15.99 -17.60 6.26
C SER A 110 15.36 -16.38 6.97
N GLY A 111 16.18 -15.55 7.62
CA GLY A 111 15.73 -14.33 8.26
C GLY A 111 15.21 -13.27 7.26
N GLN A 112 15.85 -13.15 6.09
CA GLN A 112 15.35 -12.26 5.03
C GLN A 112 14.05 -12.76 4.41
N LEU A 113 13.88 -14.08 4.24
CA LEU A 113 12.63 -14.66 3.75
C LEU A 113 11.49 -14.52 4.78
N GLU A 114 11.79 -14.62 6.07
CA GLU A 114 10.83 -14.34 7.15
C GLU A 114 10.43 -12.85 7.14
N ALA A 115 11.38 -11.94 7.02
CA ALA A 115 11.14 -10.51 6.88
C ALA A 115 10.32 -10.17 5.62
N LEU A 116 10.60 -10.83 4.48
CA LEU A 116 9.79 -10.70 3.27
C LEU A 116 8.35 -11.19 3.51
N SER A 117 8.17 -12.27 4.29
CA SER A 117 6.84 -12.75 4.67
C SER A 117 6.05 -11.67 5.44
N ASP A 118 6.72 -10.86 6.28
CA ASP A 118 6.09 -9.70 6.92
C ASP A 118 5.73 -8.60 5.90
N ASP A 119 6.60 -8.33 4.94
CA ASP A 119 6.33 -7.37 3.87
C ASP A 119 5.12 -7.77 3.00
N ILE A 120 4.87 -9.08 2.81
CA ILE A 120 3.73 -9.58 2.03
C ILE A 120 2.44 -9.57 2.85
N PHE A 121 2.46 -10.14 4.06
CA PHE A 121 1.25 -10.55 4.78
C PHE A 121 0.83 -9.63 5.94
N SER A 122 1.63 -8.62 6.32
CA SER A 122 1.21 -7.63 7.31
C SER A 122 -0.08 -6.95 6.87
N TYR A 123 -0.94 -6.63 7.83
CA TYR A 123 -2.28 -6.08 7.56
C TYR A 123 -3.11 -6.91 6.57
N SER A 124 -2.82 -8.21 6.46
CA SER A 124 -3.45 -9.14 5.51
C SER A 124 -3.31 -8.71 4.05
N GLY A 125 -2.19 -8.12 3.67
CA GLY A 125 -1.91 -7.70 2.29
C GLY A 125 -2.71 -6.49 1.79
N LEU A 126 -3.39 -5.76 2.67
CA LEU A 126 -4.32 -4.68 2.28
C LEU A 126 -3.66 -3.33 1.97
N GLY A 127 -2.38 -3.16 2.28
CA GLY A 127 -1.65 -1.91 2.05
C GLY A 127 -0.94 -1.86 0.70
N CYS A 128 -0.78 -0.66 0.13
CA CYS A 128 0.01 -0.47 -1.10
C CYS A 128 1.50 -0.85 -0.92
N ARG A 129 1.99 -0.88 0.32
CA ARG A 129 3.35 -1.30 0.68
C ARG A 129 3.48 -2.82 0.88
N ASN A 130 2.38 -3.59 0.81
CA ASN A 130 2.48 -5.04 0.81
C ASN A 130 3.03 -5.54 -0.54
N VAL A 131 4.04 -6.40 -0.46
CA VAL A 131 4.59 -7.05 -1.65
C VAL A 131 3.54 -8.00 -2.23
N SER A 132 3.16 -7.77 -3.47
CA SER A 132 2.16 -8.58 -4.19
C SER A 132 2.74 -9.30 -5.38
N LEU A 133 3.96 -8.94 -5.82
CA LEU A 133 4.67 -9.61 -6.92
C LEU A 133 6.14 -9.79 -6.54
N ILE A 134 6.69 -10.97 -6.80
CA ILE A 134 8.05 -11.36 -6.44
C ILE A 134 8.80 -11.81 -7.70
N PHE A 135 9.95 -11.19 -7.96
CA PHE A 135 10.91 -11.65 -8.96
C PHE A 135 11.90 -12.63 -8.31
N VAL A 136 12.10 -13.78 -8.91
CA VAL A 136 13.03 -14.81 -8.45
C VAL A 136 13.92 -15.30 -9.60
N PRO A 137 15.18 -15.66 -9.36
CA PRO A 137 15.97 -16.36 -10.36
C PRO A 137 15.29 -17.66 -10.77
N ARG A 138 15.44 -18.04 -12.04
CA ARG A 138 14.86 -19.29 -12.56
C ARG A 138 15.24 -20.51 -11.71
N GLY A 139 14.24 -21.35 -11.41
CA GLY A 139 14.43 -22.58 -10.65
C GLY A 139 14.42 -22.43 -9.14
N ILE A 140 14.26 -21.21 -8.62
CA ILE A 140 14.10 -20.98 -7.17
C ILE A 140 12.65 -21.23 -6.75
N SER A 141 12.49 -22.04 -5.70
CA SER A 141 11.18 -22.29 -5.08
C SER A 141 11.02 -21.44 -3.81
N LEU A 142 9.96 -20.64 -3.77
CA LEU A 142 9.62 -19.85 -2.59
C LEU A 142 8.82 -20.70 -1.60
N ARG A 143 9.18 -20.59 -0.32
CA ARG A 143 8.45 -21.19 0.78
C ARG A 143 8.35 -20.18 1.91
N PHE A 144 7.16 -20.01 2.46
CA PHE A 144 6.92 -19.17 3.62
C PHE A 144 6.36 -20.00 4.76
N ALA A 145 6.75 -19.66 5.99
CA ALA A 145 6.18 -20.28 7.17
C ALA A 145 4.68 -20.01 7.26
N SER A 146 3.93 -20.96 7.80
CA SER A 146 2.49 -20.80 8.02
C SER A 146 2.23 -19.60 8.92
N ARG A 147 1.21 -18.80 8.58
CA ARG A 147 0.80 -17.60 9.31
C ARG A 147 -0.67 -17.64 9.68
N ARG A 148 -0.97 -17.09 10.83
CA ARG A 148 -2.35 -16.89 11.25
C ARG A 148 -2.90 -15.64 10.55
N MET A 149 -3.85 -15.85 9.65
CA MET A 149 -4.54 -14.79 8.92
C MET A 149 -5.94 -14.56 9.50
N ASN A 150 -6.49 -13.36 9.29
CA ASN A 150 -7.85 -13.07 9.73
C ASN A 150 -8.90 -13.88 8.93
N PRO A 151 -10.11 -14.09 9.45
CA PRO A 151 -11.14 -14.91 8.80
C PRO A 151 -11.54 -14.42 7.40
N LYS A 152 -11.57 -13.09 7.18
CA LYS A 152 -11.92 -12.51 5.88
C LYS A 152 -10.88 -12.83 4.81
N TYR A 153 -9.60 -12.75 5.17
CA TYR A 153 -8.51 -13.15 4.29
C TYR A 153 -8.58 -14.65 3.96
N LEU A 154 -8.77 -15.50 4.97
CA LEU A 154 -8.89 -16.94 4.76
C LEU A 154 -10.10 -17.34 3.91
N ASN A 155 -11.20 -16.60 3.99
CA ASN A 155 -12.35 -16.81 3.10
C ASN A 155 -11.99 -16.45 1.65
N ASN A 156 -11.27 -15.35 1.44
CA ASN A 156 -10.76 -14.99 0.11
C ASN A 156 -9.82 -16.07 -0.43
N TYR A 157 -8.87 -16.55 0.39
CA TYR A 157 -7.97 -17.65 0.01
C TYR A 157 -8.73 -18.91 -0.41
N ARG A 158 -9.70 -19.37 0.39
CA ARG A 158 -10.49 -20.57 0.05
C ARG A 158 -11.28 -20.41 -1.25
N GLN A 159 -11.89 -19.25 -1.44
CA GLN A 159 -12.60 -18.91 -2.67
C GLN A 159 -11.68 -18.92 -3.88
N ARG A 160 -10.52 -18.25 -3.79
CA ARG A 160 -9.56 -18.18 -4.90
C ARG A 160 -8.98 -19.54 -5.24
N LYS A 161 -8.63 -20.33 -4.22
CA LYS A 161 -8.17 -21.71 -4.41
C LYS A 161 -9.20 -22.55 -5.18
N ALA A 162 -10.46 -22.56 -4.73
CA ALA A 162 -11.51 -23.31 -5.41
C ALA A 162 -11.74 -22.85 -6.86
N LEU A 163 -11.72 -21.52 -7.12
CA LEU A 163 -11.87 -21.01 -8.48
C LEU A 163 -10.73 -21.47 -9.39
N ARG A 164 -9.47 -21.41 -8.93
CA ARG A 164 -8.33 -21.88 -9.73
C ARG A 164 -8.35 -23.39 -9.96
N GLU A 165 -8.73 -24.17 -8.96
CA GLU A 165 -8.93 -25.63 -9.12
C GLU A 165 -10.02 -25.94 -10.16
N MET A 166 -11.14 -25.22 -10.14
CA MET A 166 -12.23 -25.38 -11.13
C MET A 166 -11.82 -24.97 -12.55
N CYS A 167 -10.99 -23.92 -12.69
CA CYS A 167 -10.50 -23.46 -13.99
C CYS A 167 -9.30 -24.29 -14.51
N GLY A 168 -8.68 -25.11 -13.66
CA GLY A 168 -7.46 -25.81 -14.01
C GLY A 168 -6.22 -24.92 -14.05
N ASP A 169 -6.28 -23.73 -13.43
CA ASP A 169 -5.17 -22.78 -13.39
C ASP A 169 -4.08 -23.25 -12.43
N PRO A 170 -2.80 -23.27 -12.84
CA PRO A 170 -1.72 -23.71 -11.98
C PRO A 170 -1.44 -22.69 -10.86
N PHE A 171 -1.19 -23.19 -9.66
CA PHE A 171 -0.75 -22.42 -8.51
C PHE A 171 0.07 -23.26 -7.54
N PHE A 172 0.86 -22.62 -6.70
CA PHE A 172 1.49 -23.25 -5.54
C PHE A 172 0.76 -22.82 -4.27
N ASP A 173 0.29 -23.81 -3.50
CA ASP A 173 -0.51 -23.59 -2.29
C ASP A 173 0.37 -23.51 -1.04
N LEU A 174 0.36 -22.39 -0.36
CA LEU A 174 1.03 -22.18 0.94
C LEU A 174 0.15 -22.60 2.14
N GLY A 175 -1.11 -23.05 1.90
CA GLY A 175 -2.08 -23.36 2.95
C GLY A 175 -2.84 -22.14 3.50
N PHE A 176 -2.43 -20.93 3.14
CA PHE A 176 -3.07 -19.67 3.51
C PHE A 176 -2.98 -18.57 2.43
N ALA A 177 -2.17 -18.77 1.42
CA ALA A 177 -2.02 -17.90 0.25
C ALA A 177 -1.63 -18.75 -0.98
N LEU A 178 -1.83 -18.21 -2.17
CA LEU A 178 -1.49 -18.86 -3.44
C LEU A 178 -0.35 -18.11 -4.11
N LEU A 179 0.70 -18.81 -4.54
CA LEU A 179 1.72 -18.26 -5.43
C LEU A 179 1.34 -18.58 -6.87
N ILE A 180 1.28 -17.55 -7.71
CA ILE A 180 0.82 -17.65 -9.09
C ILE A 180 1.96 -17.23 -10.01
N ARG A 181 2.31 -18.06 -10.98
CA ARG A 181 3.31 -17.71 -12.02
C ARG A 181 2.67 -16.81 -13.06
N GLN A 182 2.86 -15.52 -12.94
CA GLN A 182 2.39 -14.48 -13.88
C GLN A 182 3.18 -13.19 -13.71
N SER A 183 3.22 -12.35 -14.74
CA SER A 183 3.91 -11.06 -14.75
C SER A 183 3.04 -9.89 -14.30
N GLU A 184 1.73 -10.08 -14.20
CA GLU A 184 0.76 -9.09 -13.77
C GLU A 184 0.62 -9.10 -12.25
N PHE A 185 0.18 -7.96 -11.69
CA PHE A 185 -0.21 -7.91 -10.28
C PHE A 185 -1.43 -8.79 -10.02
N PRO A 186 -1.50 -9.44 -8.84
CA PRO A 186 -2.59 -10.35 -8.52
C PRO A 186 -3.91 -9.59 -8.39
N GLN A 187 -5.00 -10.24 -8.83
CA GLN A 187 -6.35 -9.69 -8.75
C GLN A 187 -7.03 -9.95 -7.39
N ALA A 188 -6.43 -10.76 -6.55
CA ALA A 188 -6.99 -11.17 -5.28
C ALA A 188 -5.98 -11.03 -4.13
N LEU A 189 -6.51 -10.68 -2.96
CA LEU A 189 -5.74 -10.41 -1.76
C LEU A 189 -4.86 -11.58 -1.29
N SER A 190 -5.32 -12.81 -1.52
CA SER A 190 -4.63 -14.03 -1.09
C SER A 190 -3.73 -14.65 -2.17
N GLU A 191 -3.51 -13.95 -3.26
CA GLU A 191 -2.62 -14.33 -4.34
C GLU A 191 -1.35 -13.46 -4.32
N VAL A 192 -0.21 -14.07 -4.64
CA VAL A 192 1.06 -13.39 -4.82
C VAL A 192 1.63 -13.84 -6.16
N SER A 193 1.91 -12.88 -7.04
CA SER A 193 2.51 -13.16 -8.35
C SER A 193 3.99 -13.48 -8.20
N VAL A 194 4.47 -14.48 -8.96
CA VAL A 194 5.88 -14.86 -8.99
C VAL A 194 6.35 -14.87 -10.44
N VAL A 195 7.41 -14.11 -10.69
CA VAL A 195 8.05 -13.97 -12.00
C VAL A 195 9.46 -14.55 -11.92
N GLU A 196 9.75 -15.57 -12.72
CA GLU A 196 11.10 -16.07 -12.87
C GLU A 196 11.88 -15.18 -13.86
N TYR A 197 13.12 -14.86 -13.53
CA TYR A 197 14.02 -14.13 -14.40
C TYR A 197 15.35 -14.86 -14.60
N ASP A 198 15.99 -14.59 -15.73
CA ASP A 198 17.32 -15.11 -16.06
C ASP A 198 18.42 -14.07 -15.81
N ASP A 199 18.07 -12.78 -15.98
CA ASP A 199 18.98 -11.66 -15.79
C ASP A 199 18.29 -10.48 -15.12
N LEU A 200 18.98 -9.82 -14.17
CA LEU A 200 18.46 -8.65 -13.45
C LEU A 200 18.14 -7.46 -14.37
N SER A 201 18.70 -7.39 -15.54
CA SER A 201 18.37 -6.34 -16.53
C SER A 201 16.90 -6.42 -16.98
N GLN A 202 16.34 -7.64 -17.06
CA GLN A 202 14.92 -7.86 -17.37
C GLN A 202 14.04 -7.27 -16.28
N VAL A 203 14.41 -7.52 -15.00
CA VAL A 203 13.71 -6.96 -13.85
C VAL A 203 13.82 -5.44 -13.83
N ALA A 204 15.02 -4.89 -14.07
CA ALA A 204 15.23 -3.45 -14.14
C ALA A 204 14.42 -2.78 -15.26
N ALA A 205 14.25 -3.45 -16.40
CA ALA A 205 13.39 -2.96 -17.48
C ALA A 205 11.92 -2.94 -17.06
N TRP A 206 11.44 -4.02 -16.46
CA TRP A 206 10.07 -4.13 -15.96
C TRP A 206 9.77 -3.07 -14.88
N LEU A 207 10.69 -2.86 -13.93
CA LEU A 207 10.53 -1.85 -12.88
C LEU A 207 10.41 -0.43 -13.45
N ARG A 208 11.16 -0.11 -14.51
CA ARG A 208 11.06 1.20 -15.21
C ARG A 208 9.72 1.36 -15.91
N GLU A 209 9.25 0.33 -16.58
CA GLU A 209 7.96 0.34 -17.29
C GLU A 209 6.79 0.55 -16.33
N HIS A 210 6.83 -0.09 -15.16
CA HIS A 210 5.76 -0.06 -14.16
C HIS A 210 6.02 0.94 -13.01
N ASP A 211 7.01 1.83 -13.14
CA ASP A 211 7.40 2.75 -12.06
C ASP A 211 6.22 3.55 -11.49
N ALA A 212 5.30 3.98 -12.35
CA ALA A 212 4.11 4.70 -11.94
C ALA A 212 3.13 3.89 -11.07
N GLU A 213 3.21 2.56 -11.09
CA GLU A 213 2.35 1.65 -10.33
C GLU A 213 3.00 1.20 -9.01
N LEU A 214 4.30 1.48 -8.83
CA LEU A 214 5.06 0.98 -7.68
C LEU A 214 5.00 1.93 -6.48
N GLN A 215 4.86 1.35 -5.28
CA GLN A 215 5.01 2.04 -4.00
C GLN A 215 6.39 1.80 -3.40
N CYS A 216 6.87 0.57 -3.35
CA CYS A 216 8.25 0.26 -2.97
C CYS A 216 8.76 -1.03 -3.62
N VAL A 217 10.09 -1.17 -3.65
CA VAL A 217 10.83 -2.33 -4.17
C VAL A 217 11.65 -2.91 -3.03
N VAL A 218 11.26 -4.10 -2.54
CA VAL A 218 11.98 -4.81 -1.48
C VAL A 218 13.12 -5.60 -2.11
N SER A 219 14.37 -5.22 -1.87
CA SER A 219 15.51 -5.90 -2.47
C SER A 219 16.84 -5.46 -1.88
N ASP A 220 17.84 -6.37 -1.94
CA ASP A 220 19.24 -6.07 -1.68
C ASP A 220 20.12 -6.15 -2.95
N CYS A 221 19.55 -6.55 -4.09
CA CYS A 221 20.30 -6.86 -5.30
C CYS A 221 20.01 -5.97 -6.52
N ILE A 222 19.04 -5.05 -6.44
CA ILE A 222 18.73 -4.13 -7.53
C ILE A 222 18.71 -2.70 -7.02
N ASP A 223 19.11 -1.75 -7.87
CA ASP A 223 19.02 -0.33 -7.54
C ASP A 223 17.70 0.26 -8.02
N HIS A 224 17.02 1.00 -7.12
CA HIS A 224 15.76 1.68 -7.41
C HIS A 224 15.54 2.81 -6.40
N SER A 225 14.97 3.93 -6.83
CA SER A 225 14.73 5.11 -5.97
C SER A 225 13.82 4.81 -4.76
N ARG A 226 12.92 3.84 -4.89
CA ARG A 226 12.00 3.37 -3.82
C ARG A 226 12.39 2.02 -3.23
N ARG A 227 13.69 1.68 -3.32
CA ARG A 227 14.20 0.45 -2.71
C ARG A 227 14.14 0.51 -1.19
N VAL A 228 13.69 -0.58 -0.59
CA VAL A 228 13.70 -0.79 0.87
C VAL A 228 14.28 -2.18 1.20
N PRO A 229 14.98 -2.34 2.33
CA PRO A 229 15.44 -3.65 2.79
C PRO A 229 14.26 -4.58 3.15
N PHE A 230 14.52 -5.88 3.20
CA PHE A 230 13.57 -6.89 3.67
C PHE A 230 13.02 -6.55 5.08
N GLY A 231 11.71 -6.67 5.27
CA GLY A 231 11.00 -6.36 6.52
C GLY A 231 10.80 -4.86 6.78
N ARG A 232 11.07 -4.01 5.80
CA ARG A 232 10.96 -2.55 5.94
C ARG A 232 9.85 -1.91 5.11
N SER A 233 9.17 -2.65 4.26
CA SER A 233 8.11 -2.07 3.42
C SER A 233 7.01 -1.38 4.23
N GLN A 234 6.68 -1.93 5.41
CA GLN A 234 5.64 -1.40 6.30
C GLN A 234 6.16 -0.38 7.34
N ARG A 235 7.40 0.07 7.21
CA ARG A 235 8.05 1.01 8.13
C ARG A 235 8.65 2.20 7.36
N PRO A 236 7.81 3.01 6.70
CA PRO A 236 8.28 4.18 5.96
C PRO A 236 8.91 5.20 6.92
N ALA A 237 9.95 5.90 6.45
CA ALA A 237 10.45 7.10 7.09
C ALA A 237 9.50 8.28 6.82
N LEU A 238 9.66 9.38 7.55
CA LEU A 238 8.86 10.59 7.33
C LEU A 238 9.10 11.23 5.95
N SER A 239 10.23 10.92 5.31
CA SER A 239 10.57 11.35 3.95
C SER A 239 10.05 10.40 2.85
N ASP A 240 9.48 9.25 3.21
CA ASP A 240 8.95 8.29 2.25
C ASP A 240 7.50 8.64 1.88
N TYR A 241 7.33 9.72 1.13
CA TYR A 241 6.01 10.18 0.72
C TYR A 241 5.22 9.10 -0.02
N PRO A 242 3.91 8.96 0.29
CA PRO A 242 3.04 8.11 -0.52
C PRO A 242 3.11 8.55 -1.99
N ASP A 243 3.18 7.57 -2.89
CA ASP A 243 3.28 7.78 -4.35
C ASP A 243 4.52 8.58 -4.78
N ALA A 244 5.54 8.72 -3.91
CA ALA A 244 6.71 9.57 -4.12
C ALA A 244 6.36 11.05 -4.44
N VAL A 245 5.17 11.51 -4.06
CA VAL A 245 4.73 12.90 -4.23
C VAL A 245 4.98 13.66 -2.94
N ASP A 246 5.92 14.61 -3.00
CA ASP A 246 6.14 15.56 -1.93
C ASP A 246 4.92 16.50 -1.82
N VAL A 247 4.32 16.54 -0.64
CA VAL A 247 3.11 17.33 -0.34
C VAL A 247 3.36 18.43 0.70
N MET A 248 4.63 18.62 1.10
CA MET A 248 5.04 19.71 1.97
C MET A 248 5.43 20.96 1.21
#